data_c2a52dcfc1867eb9e4ebfbc90f87f776
#
_entry.id   c2a52dcfc1867eb9e4ebfbc90f87f776
#
_cell.length_a   1.000
_cell.length_b   1.000
_cell.length_c   1.000
_cell.angle_alpha   90.00
_cell.angle_beta   90.00
_cell.angle_gamma   90.00
#
_symmetry.space_group_name_H-M   'P 1'
#
loop_
_entity.id
_entity.type
_entity.pdbx_description
1 polymer ?
#
loop_
_entity_poly.entity_id
_entity_poly.type
_entity_poly.pdbx_seq_one_letter_code
_entity_poly.pdbx_strand_id
1 'polypeptide(L)'
;MSAITGMALIFGALALMSHHNGVAEEQNKDRTGAPGSQQPCSACHNSGSYDVTPSISVYPFEGADTPVTTFVPFTEYYVVFEVDASGAPAGYGFQATAVFGNGDNAGTFISCTDNAQLEDVNGRHIVEQNDLSPSNTFGLFWGAPAGGEGPVTFYASMLASNGAYGNAGDSYAGTLLTLDEAVTDIECPDCLDSDESLNAWASDEFLHIENREAVTLDVYALDGRWVRSEQVPAGKHQLPLSAWGSRGLHIVHISGTANATSTGQPTKPRTLRVWAH
;
A
#
# COMPACT_ATOMS: atom_id res chain seq x y z
N MET A 1 -0.51 18.78 -54.26
CA MET A 1 -1.51 18.14 -53.39
C MET A 1 -1.09 16.80 -52.83
N SER A 2 0.12 16.29 -53.12
CA SER A 2 0.53 14.93 -52.75
C SER A 2 1.29 14.82 -51.36
N ALA A 3 1.76 15.92 -50.80
CA ALA A 3 2.57 15.89 -49.57
C ALA A 3 1.74 15.88 -48.26
N ILE A 4 0.47 16.30 -48.28
CA ILE A 4 -0.39 16.38 -47.11
C ILE A 4 -1.01 15.02 -46.76
N THR A 5 -1.23 14.15 -47.77
CA THR A 5 -1.82 12.83 -47.55
C THR A 5 -0.84 11.84 -46.87
N GLY A 6 0.46 12.00 -47.10
CA GLY A 6 1.49 11.15 -46.47
C GLY A 6 1.67 11.37 -44.98
N MET A 7 1.51 12.62 -44.51
CA MET A 7 1.68 12.97 -43.10
C MET A 7 0.50 12.53 -42.23
N ALA A 8 -0.71 12.50 -42.78
CA ALA A 8 -1.89 12.01 -42.04
C ALA A 8 -1.86 10.49 -41.82
N LEU A 9 -1.25 9.71 -42.72
CA LEU A 9 -1.10 8.26 -42.58
C LEU A 9 -0.04 7.88 -41.53
N ILE A 10 1.01 8.70 -41.37
CA ILE A 10 2.04 8.44 -40.32
C ILE A 10 1.51 8.72 -38.91
N PHE A 11 0.68 9.74 -38.73
CA PHE A 11 0.02 10.01 -37.44
C PHE A 11 -1.04 8.96 -37.07
N GLY A 12 -1.71 8.38 -38.04
CA GLY A 12 -2.69 7.31 -37.80
C GLY A 12 -2.06 5.95 -37.46
N ALA A 13 -0.84 5.66 -37.95
CA ALA A 13 -0.13 4.42 -37.63
C ALA A 13 0.46 4.38 -36.20
N LEU A 14 0.85 5.52 -35.66
CA LEU A 14 1.35 5.62 -34.27
C LEU A 14 0.28 5.35 -33.22
N ALA A 15 -1.00 5.51 -33.54
CA ALA A 15 -2.10 5.28 -32.61
C ALA A 15 -2.51 3.78 -32.47
N LEU A 16 -1.93 2.90 -33.29
CA LEU A 16 -2.26 1.48 -33.33
C LEU A 16 -1.15 0.57 -32.82
N MET A 17 -0.09 1.14 -32.25
CA MET A 17 1.00 0.33 -31.67
C MET A 17 0.55 -0.28 -30.34
N SER A 18 0.72 -1.59 -30.21
CA SER A 18 0.63 -2.27 -28.93
C SER A 18 1.82 -1.86 -28.06
N HIS A 19 1.57 -1.47 -26.83
CA HIS A 19 2.60 -1.05 -25.88
C HIS A 19 2.96 -2.23 -25.00
N HIS A 20 3.87 -3.07 -25.48
CA HIS A 20 4.32 -4.25 -24.75
C HIS A 20 5.00 -3.86 -23.43
N ASN A 21 5.81 -2.81 -23.43
CA ASN A 21 6.57 -2.36 -22.26
C ASN A 21 5.75 -1.51 -21.27
N GLY A 22 4.43 -1.45 -21.46
CA GLY A 22 3.58 -0.63 -20.60
C GLY A 22 3.28 0.74 -21.18
N VAL A 23 2.08 1.25 -20.90
CA VAL A 23 1.59 2.51 -21.46
C VAL A 23 2.03 3.72 -20.62
N ALA A 24 2.39 3.52 -19.35
CA ALA A 24 2.97 4.58 -18.55
C ALA A 24 4.39 4.90 -19.04
N GLU A 25 5.25 3.89 -19.19
CA GLU A 25 6.60 4.07 -19.71
C GLU A 25 6.60 4.67 -21.13
N GLU A 26 5.83 4.08 -22.06
CA GLU A 26 5.92 4.48 -23.46
C GLU A 26 5.16 5.77 -23.81
N GLN A 27 4.09 6.10 -23.07
CA GLN A 27 3.20 7.23 -23.41
C GLN A 27 2.95 8.19 -22.25
N ASN A 28 3.48 7.95 -21.08
CA ASN A 28 3.19 8.72 -19.87
C ASN A 28 1.68 8.83 -19.61
N LYS A 29 0.97 7.67 -19.61
CA LYS A 29 -0.49 7.60 -19.43
C LYS A 29 -0.89 6.70 -18.27
N ASP A 30 -1.72 7.26 -17.40
CA ASP A 30 -2.45 6.54 -16.37
C ASP A 30 -3.75 5.97 -16.97
N ARG A 31 -3.84 4.65 -17.07
CA ARG A 31 -5.01 3.89 -17.57
C ARG A 31 -5.52 2.89 -16.53
N THR A 32 -5.18 3.09 -15.27
CA THR A 32 -5.51 2.19 -14.15
C THR A 32 -7.01 2.07 -13.88
N GLY A 33 -7.81 3.05 -14.32
CA GLY A 33 -9.22 3.15 -13.98
C GLY A 33 -9.50 3.86 -12.64
N ALA A 34 -8.46 4.37 -11.97
CA ALA A 34 -8.60 5.16 -10.74
C ALA A 34 -9.25 6.52 -11.00
N PRO A 35 -9.81 7.19 -10.00
CA PRO A 35 -10.29 8.57 -10.13
C PRO A 35 -9.20 9.48 -10.69
N GLY A 36 -9.54 10.24 -11.74
CA GLY A 36 -8.60 11.14 -12.43
C GLY A 36 -7.71 10.47 -13.49
N SER A 37 -7.72 9.14 -13.63
CA SER A 37 -7.02 8.44 -14.70
C SER A 37 -7.67 8.73 -16.07
N GLN A 38 -6.92 8.50 -17.14
CA GLN A 38 -7.44 8.50 -18.50
C GLN A 38 -8.35 7.29 -18.74
N GLN A 39 -8.99 7.21 -19.92
CA GLN A 39 -9.75 6.01 -20.25
C GLN A 39 -8.90 4.75 -20.05
N PRO A 40 -9.44 3.70 -19.41
CA PRO A 40 -8.71 2.48 -19.13
C PRO A 40 -8.26 1.76 -20.41
N CYS A 41 -7.59 0.64 -20.29
CA CYS A 41 -7.04 -0.13 -21.42
C CYS A 41 -8.10 -0.52 -22.47
N SER A 42 -9.39 -0.54 -22.08
CA SER A 42 -10.52 -0.73 -23.02
C SER A 42 -10.61 0.32 -24.13
N ALA A 43 -9.95 1.47 -23.98
CA ALA A 43 -9.92 2.47 -25.05
C ALA A 43 -9.29 1.93 -26.35
N CYS A 44 -8.40 0.96 -26.21
CA CYS A 44 -7.69 0.33 -27.33
C CYS A 44 -7.93 -1.19 -27.41
N HIS A 45 -8.06 -1.88 -26.28
CA HIS A 45 -8.15 -3.34 -26.18
C HIS A 45 -9.58 -3.78 -25.81
N ASN A 46 -10.47 -3.94 -26.78
CA ASN A 46 -11.89 -4.24 -26.53
C ASN A 46 -12.56 -5.15 -27.57
N SER A 47 -11.78 -5.76 -28.45
CA SER A 47 -12.32 -6.53 -29.58
C SER A 47 -12.04 -8.04 -29.50
N GLY A 48 -11.49 -8.51 -28.39
CA GLY A 48 -11.19 -9.91 -28.14
C GLY A 48 -12.41 -10.74 -27.73
N SER A 49 -12.20 -12.03 -27.66
CA SER A 49 -13.19 -13.02 -27.23
C SER A 49 -12.81 -13.76 -25.95
N TYR A 50 -11.75 -13.33 -25.27
CA TYR A 50 -11.38 -13.88 -23.99
C TYR A 50 -12.37 -13.40 -22.92
N ASP A 51 -12.80 -14.30 -22.05
CA ASP A 51 -13.57 -13.95 -20.86
C ASP A 51 -12.56 -13.65 -19.73
N VAL A 52 -12.39 -12.37 -19.41
CA VAL A 52 -11.35 -11.88 -18.49
C VAL A 52 -11.96 -11.60 -17.13
N THR A 53 -11.43 -12.26 -16.11
CA THR A 53 -11.82 -12.09 -14.70
C THR A 53 -10.59 -11.65 -13.89
N PRO A 54 -10.40 -10.34 -13.67
CA PRO A 54 -9.27 -9.84 -12.91
C PRO A 54 -9.52 -9.92 -11.40
N SER A 55 -8.46 -10.14 -10.63
CA SER A 55 -8.51 -10.08 -9.17
C SER A 55 -7.30 -9.34 -8.59
N ILE A 56 -7.48 -8.79 -7.39
CA ILE A 56 -6.43 -8.17 -6.57
C ILE A 56 -6.50 -8.83 -5.20
N SER A 57 -5.36 -9.29 -4.70
CA SER A 57 -5.25 -9.85 -3.36
C SER A 57 -4.06 -9.23 -2.63
N VAL A 58 -4.22 -8.91 -1.35
CA VAL A 58 -3.15 -8.34 -0.52
C VAL A 58 -2.82 -9.33 0.59
N TYR A 59 -1.55 -9.66 0.70
CA TYR A 59 -1.04 -10.64 1.65
C TYR A 59 -0.11 -9.99 2.67
N PRO A 60 -0.02 -10.50 3.91
CA PRO A 60 0.88 -9.93 4.92
C PRO A 60 2.36 -10.09 4.56
N PHE A 61 2.71 -11.01 3.66
CA PHE A 61 4.04 -11.24 3.08
C PHE A 61 3.93 -12.16 1.85
N GLU A 62 4.98 -12.20 1.04
CA GLU A 62 5.06 -13.10 -0.11
C GLU A 62 4.99 -14.57 0.33
N GLY A 63 4.11 -15.36 -0.30
CA GLY A 63 3.90 -16.77 0.01
C GLY A 63 2.93 -17.04 1.17
N ALA A 64 2.25 -16.03 1.70
CA ALA A 64 1.16 -16.24 2.64
C ALA A 64 -0.09 -16.81 1.93
N ASP A 65 -0.80 -17.72 2.62
CA ASP A 65 -1.97 -18.43 2.03
C ASP A 65 -3.29 -17.63 2.15
N THR A 66 -3.34 -16.64 3.04
CA THR A 66 -4.59 -15.92 3.34
C THR A 66 -4.42 -14.43 3.10
N PRO A 67 -5.22 -13.83 2.19
CA PRO A 67 -5.20 -12.39 1.97
C PRO A 67 -5.81 -11.64 3.16
N VAL A 68 -5.35 -10.40 3.35
CA VAL A 68 -5.88 -9.48 4.35
C VAL A 68 -7.03 -8.65 3.76
N THR A 69 -7.93 -8.19 4.62
CA THR A 69 -9.05 -7.28 4.27
C THR A 69 -8.86 -5.88 4.88
N THR A 70 -7.84 -5.73 5.72
CA THR A 70 -7.46 -4.47 6.36
C THR A 70 -5.94 -4.32 6.31
N PHE A 71 -5.45 -3.09 6.34
CA PHE A 71 -4.02 -2.82 6.47
C PHE A 71 -3.68 -2.20 7.82
N VAL A 72 -2.51 -2.52 8.34
CA VAL A 72 -1.90 -1.85 9.49
C VAL A 72 -0.98 -0.77 8.94
N PRO A 73 -1.08 0.49 9.43
CA PRO A 73 -0.19 1.58 9.00
C PRO A 73 1.29 1.20 9.08
N PHE A 74 2.09 1.75 8.16
CA PHE A 74 3.54 1.54 8.07
C PHE A 74 4.00 0.07 7.93
N THR A 75 3.11 -0.82 7.54
CA THR A 75 3.43 -2.24 7.35
C THR A 75 3.63 -2.53 5.85
N GLU A 76 4.62 -3.36 5.53
CA GLU A 76 4.81 -3.85 4.17
C GLU A 76 3.91 -5.05 3.90
N TYR A 77 3.33 -5.07 2.69
CA TYR A 77 2.44 -6.11 2.18
C TYR A 77 2.90 -6.58 0.81
N TYR A 78 2.52 -7.79 0.45
CA TYR A 78 2.66 -8.32 -0.89
C TYR A 78 1.30 -8.30 -1.60
N VAL A 79 1.21 -7.56 -2.71
CA VAL A 79 -0.01 -7.42 -3.52
C VAL A 79 0.12 -8.25 -4.77
N VAL A 80 -0.90 -9.05 -5.06
CA VAL A 80 -0.98 -9.90 -6.25
C VAL A 80 -2.10 -9.40 -7.14
N PHE A 81 -1.77 -9.15 -8.40
CA PHE A 81 -2.72 -8.88 -9.49
C PHE A 81 -2.78 -10.12 -10.37
N GLU A 82 -3.96 -10.70 -10.55
CA GLU A 82 -4.15 -11.91 -11.33
C GLU A 82 -5.20 -11.70 -12.42
N VAL A 83 -4.90 -12.20 -13.62
CA VAL A 83 -5.78 -12.14 -14.79
C VAL A 83 -6.23 -13.56 -15.13
N ASP A 84 -7.37 -13.99 -14.61
CA ASP A 84 -7.96 -15.24 -15.09
C ASP A 84 -8.66 -14.99 -16.43
N ALA A 85 -8.39 -15.83 -17.42
CA ALA A 85 -8.96 -15.66 -18.75
C ALA A 85 -9.20 -16.99 -19.44
N SER A 86 -10.40 -17.15 -20.02
CA SER A 86 -10.72 -18.28 -20.88
C SER A 86 -10.09 -18.13 -22.28
N GLY A 87 -9.97 -19.22 -23.04
CA GLY A 87 -9.59 -19.17 -24.45
C GLY A 87 -8.09 -19.13 -24.73
N ALA A 88 -7.23 -19.41 -23.75
CA ALA A 88 -5.79 -19.53 -23.87
C ALA A 88 -5.13 -18.32 -24.58
N PRO A 89 -5.11 -17.13 -23.96
CA PRO A 89 -4.43 -15.97 -24.49
C PRO A 89 -2.92 -16.22 -24.63
N ALA A 90 -2.27 -15.50 -25.55
CA ALA A 90 -0.85 -15.61 -25.79
C ALA A 90 -0.02 -14.93 -24.69
N GLY A 91 -0.62 -13.97 -23.98
CA GLY A 91 0.01 -13.30 -22.86
C GLY A 91 -0.94 -12.32 -22.17
N TYR A 92 -0.42 -11.70 -21.12
CA TYR A 92 -1.17 -10.83 -20.21
C TYR A 92 -0.46 -9.50 -20.01
N GLY A 93 -1.25 -8.47 -19.70
CA GLY A 93 -0.78 -7.16 -19.33
C GLY A 93 -1.66 -6.53 -18.28
N PHE A 94 -1.13 -5.53 -17.57
CA PHE A 94 -1.89 -4.81 -16.57
C PHE A 94 -1.31 -3.41 -16.33
N GLN A 95 -2.11 -2.57 -15.70
CA GLN A 95 -1.66 -1.34 -15.08
C GLN A 95 -2.47 -1.11 -13.80
N ALA A 96 -1.80 -0.77 -12.70
CA ALA A 96 -2.45 -0.60 -11.41
C ALA A 96 -1.88 0.57 -10.61
N THR A 97 -2.68 1.05 -9.65
CA THR A 97 -2.30 2.08 -8.67
C THR A 97 -3.03 1.86 -7.36
N ALA A 98 -2.56 2.51 -6.29
CA ALA A 98 -3.21 2.55 -4.99
C ALA A 98 -3.46 4.01 -4.60
N VAL A 99 -4.69 4.35 -4.23
CA VAL A 99 -5.08 5.73 -3.91
C VAL A 99 -6.02 5.80 -2.72
N PHE A 100 -6.03 6.97 -2.08
CA PHE A 100 -7.06 7.36 -1.13
C PHE A 100 -8.33 7.85 -1.82
N GLY A 101 -9.40 8.09 -1.06
CA GLY A 101 -10.68 8.60 -1.57
C GLY A 101 -10.60 9.98 -2.24
N ASN A 102 -9.59 10.79 -1.91
CA ASN A 102 -9.31 12.10 -2.53
C ASN A 102 -8.51 11.98 -3.85
N GLY A 103 -8.04 10.77 -4.19
CA GLY A 103 -7.26 10.48 -5.39
C GLY A 103 -5.74 10.62 -5.22
N ASP A 104 -5.24 10.98 -4.05
CA ASP A 104 -3.81 11.00 -3.76
C ASP A 104 -3.24 9.57 -3.68
N ASN A 105 -1.93 9.41 -3.91
CA ASN A 105 -1.26 8.11 -3.78
C ASN A 105 -1.38 7.59 -2.35
N ALA A 106 -1.70 6.33 -2.19
CA ALA A 106 -1.84 5.67 -0.90
C ALA A 106 -0.70 4.68 -0.66
N GLY A 107 0.21 5.04 0.22
CA GLY A 107 1.41 4.26 0.52
C GLY A 107 2.49 4.37 -0.56
N THR A 108 3.42 3.42 -0.56
CA THR A 108 4.61 3.45 -1.44
C THR A 108 4.78 2.11 -2.14
N PHE A 109 4.98 2.13 -3.44
CA PHE A 109 5.42 0.96 -4.20
C PHE A 109 6.92 0.79 -4.02
N ILE A 110 7.35 -0.33 -3.43
CA ILE A 110 8.74 -0.59 -3.02
C ILE A 110 9.49 -1.31 -4.13
N SER A 111 8.93 -2.40 -4.62
CA SER A 111 9.48 -3.22 -5.71
C SER A 111 8.38 -4.10 -6.29
N CYS A 112 8.63 -4.69 -7.46
CA CYS A 112 7.71 -5.60 -8.13
C CYS A 112 8.43 -6.82 -8.68
N THR A 113 7.67 -7.80 -9.17
CA THR A 113 8.21 -9.00 -9.83
C THR A 113 8.86 -8.67 -11.18
N ASP A 114 9.71 -9.57 -11.69
CA ASP A 114 10.52 -9.36 -12.90
C ASP A 114 9.69 -9.08 -14.18
N ASN A 115 8.41 -9.44 -14.20
CA ASN A 115 7.50 -9.19 -15.30
C ASN A 115 6.70 -7.88 -15.18
N ALA A 116 7.06 -7.04 -14.22
CA ALA A 116 6.46 -5.74 -13.94
C ALA A 116 7.51 -4.64 -13.73
N GLN A 117 7.07 -3.40 -13.76
CA GLN A 117 7.88 -2.21 -13.52
C GLN A 117 7.09 -1.14 -12.77
N LEU A 118 7.81 -0.23 -12.11
CA LEU A 118 7.25 0.91 -11.39
C LEU A 118 7.46 2.18 -12.20
N GLU A 119 6.38 2.97 -12.36
CA GLU A 119 6.37 4.20 -13.14
C GLU A 119 5.73 5.35 -12.35
N ASP A 120 5.99 6.57 -12.78
CA ASP A 120 5.32 7.77 -12.30
C ASP A 120 4.67 8.51 -13.48
N VAL A 121 3.36 8.70 -13.40
CA VAL A 121 2.61 9.45 -14.40
C VAL A 121 2.02 10.70 -13.76
N ASN A 122 2.69 11.85 -13.96
CA ASN A 122 2.27 13.14 -13.42
C ASN A 122 2.07 13.12 -11.89
N GLY A 123 2.95 12.43 -11.17
CA GLY A 123 2.90 12.23 -9.72
C GLY A 123 2.03 11.07 -9.25
N ARG A 124 1.40 10.32 -10.15
CA ARG A 124 0.68 9.07 -9.83
C ARG A 124 1.63 7.90 -9.85
N HIS A 125 1.73 7.16 -8.75
CA HIS A 125 2.50 5.92 -8.70
C HIS A 125 1.78 4.82 -9.46
N ILE A 126 2.45 4.23 -10.43
CA ILE A 126 1.92 3.19 -11.30
C ILE A 126 2.80 1.94 -11.18
N VAL A 127 2.17 0.77 -11.21
CA VAL A 127 2.83 -0.50 -11.53
C VAL A 127 2.18 -1.07 -12.79
N GLU A 128 3.00 -1.52 -13.74
CA GLU A 128 2.53 -2.09 -15.00
C GLU A 128 3.44 -3.22 -15.48
N GLN A 129 3.01 -4.01 -16.48
CA GLN A 129 3.90 -4.98 -17.11
C GLN A 129 5.06 -4.26 -17.82
N ASN A 130 6.21 -4.90 -17.87
CA ASN A 130 7.39 -4.43 -18.62
C ASN A 130 7.58 -5.13 -19.96
N ASP A 131 6.75 -6.12 -20.28
CA ASP A 131 6.59 -6.80 -21.57
C ASP A 131 5.29 -7.59 -21.57
N LEU A 132 4.89 -8.17 -22.71
CA LEU A 132 3.79 -9.13 -22.76
C LEU A 132 4.13 -10.35 -21.90
N SER A 133 3.49 -10.48 -20.74
CA SER A 133 3.81 -11.54 -19.79
C SER A 133 3.17 -12.88 -20.16
N PRO A 134 3.92 -13.99 -20.19
CA PRO A 134 3.32 -15.32 -20.28
C PRO A 134 2.65 -15.74 -18.96
N SER A 135 3.00 -15.11 -17.85
CA SER A 135 2.34 -15.29 -16.56
C SER A 135 1.12 -14.40 -16.45
N ASN A 136 0.04 -14.94 -15.94
CA ASN A 136 -1.18 -14.22 -15.63
C ASN A 136 -1.16 -13.52 -14.26
N THR A 137 -0.01 -13.57 -13.57
CA THR A 137 0.15 -13.05 -12.20
C THR A 137 1.30 -12.07 -12.14
N PHE A 138 1.07 -10.95 -11.44
CA PHE A 138 2.05 -9.89 -11.21
C PHE A 138 2.07 -9.56 -9.72
N GLY A 139 3.26 -9.37 -9.15
CA GLY A 139 3.46 -9.10 -7.74
C GLY A 139 4.03 -7.71 -7.46
N LEU A 140 3.64 -7.13 -6.34
CA LEU A 140 4.07 -5.81 -5.89
C LEU A 140 4.32 -5.83 -4.38
N PHE A 141 5.47 -5.35 -3.92
CA PHE A 141 5.70 -5.01 -2.52
C PHE A 141 5.23 -3.57 -2.25
N TRP A 142 4.26 -3.44 -1.37
CA TRP A 142 3.61 -2.19 -1.04
C TRP A 142 3.75 -1.86 0.45
N GLY A 143 4.33 -0.68 0.73
CA GLY A 143 4.36 -0.11 2.07
C GLY A 143 3.07 0.66 2.34
N ALA A 144 2.30 0.23 3.35
CA ALA A 144 1.08 0.90 3.74
C ALA A 144 1.34 2.32 4.26
N PRO A 145 0.39 3.26 4.03
CA PRO A 145 0.54 4.65 4.45
C PRO A 145 0.51 4.84 5.96
N ALA A 146 0.68 6.09 6.40
CA ALA A 146 0.43 6.50 7.77
C ALA A 146 -1.04 6.25 8.17
N GLY A 147 -1.28 6.13 9.47
CA GLY A 147 -2.64 5.98 9.99
C GLY A 147 -3.45 7.27 9.94
N GLY A 148 -4.79 7.10 9.88
CA GLY A 148 -5.75 8.20 9.94
C GLY A 148 -6.08 8.85 8.59
N GLU A 149 -5.56 8.34 7.47
CA GLU A 149 -5.84 8.88 6.13
C GLU A 149 -7.04 8.19 5.45
N GLY A 150 -7.56 7.14 6.06
CA GLY A 150 -8.74 6.40 5.60
C GLY A 150 -8.42 5.19 4.73
N PRO A 151 -9.43 4.59 4.09
CA PRO A 151 -9.26 3.38 3.31
C PRO A 151 -8.39 3.61 2.07
N VAL A 152 -7.64 2.58 1.70
CA VAL A 152 -6.84 2.52 0.48
C VAL A 152 -7.57 1.69 -0.56
N THR A 153 -7.69 2.21 -1.78
CA THR A 153 -8.26 1.47 -2.90
C THR A 153 -7.21 1.22 -3.98
N PHE A 154 -6.95 -0.04 -4.25
CA PHE A 154 -6.20 -0.48 -5.41
C PHE A 154 -7.12 -0.51 -6.62
N TYR A 155 -6.70 0.05 -7.75
CA TYR A 155 -7.36 -0.01 -9.04
C TYR A 155 -6.46 -0.72 -10.02
N ALA A 156 -7.01 -1.61 -10.82
CA ALA A 156 -6.26 -2.31 -11.87
C ALA A 156 -7.08 -2.45 -13.15
N SER A 157 -6.41 -2.16 -14.27
CA SER A 157 -6.82 -2.45 -15.64
C SER A 157 -6.00 -3.62 -16.13
N MET A 158 -6.66 -4.70 -16.58
CA MET A 158 -5.99 -5.95 -16.93
C MET A 158 -6.39 -6.45 -18.30
N LEU A 159 -5.47 -7.13 -18.98
CA LEU A 159 -5.59 -7.56 -20.36
C LEU A 159 -5.27 -9.05 -20.52
N ALA A 160 -6.04 -9.70 -21.40
CA ALA A 160 -5.66 -10.95 -22.05
C ALA A 160 -5.43 -10.67 -23.55
N SER A 161 -4.21 -10.92 -24.02
CA SER A 161 -3.77 -10.61 -25.38
C SER A 161 -3.64 -11.84 -26.26
N ASN A 162 -3.96 -11.68 -27.54
CA ASN A 162 -3.74 -12.71 -28.56
C ASN A 162 -2.30 -12.74 -29.09
N GLY A 163 -1.42 -11.84 -28.62
CA GLY A 163 -0.03 -11.72 -29.04
C GLY A 163 0.18 -11.22 -30.46
N ALA A 164 -0.89 -10.81 -31.17
CA ALA A 164 -0.77 -10.21 -32.48
C ALA A 164 -0.27 -8.76 -32.39
N TYR A 165 0.33 -8.28 -33.46
CA TYR A 165 0.75 -6.91 -33.56
C TYR A 165 -0.48 -5.97 -33.55
N GLY A 166 -0.53 -5.05 -32.58
CA GLY A 166 -1.64 -4.12 -32.37
C GLY A 166 -2.55 -4.55 -31.21
N ASN A 167 -3.70 -3.91 -31.10
CA ASN A 167 -4.66 -4.10 -30.00
C ASN A 167 -5.94 -4.87 -30.39
N ALA A 168 -6.05 -5.30 -31.64
CA ALA A 168 -7.21 -6.02 -32.15
C ALA A 168 -7.18 -7.48 -31.67
N GLY A 169 -8.29 -7.95 -31.11
CA GLY A 169 -8.42 -9.33 -30.62
C GLY A 169 -8.00 -9.51 -29.15
N ASP A 170 -7.64 -8.44 -28.45
CA ASP A 170 -7.39 -8.43 -27.03
C ASP A 170 -8.68 -8.16 -26.25
N SER A 171 -8.77 -8.71 -25.05
CA SER A 171 -9.86 -8.48 -24.10
C SER A 171 -9.36 -7.77 -22.85
N TYR A 172 -10.22 -6.95 -22.29
CA TYR A 172 -9.96 -6.11 -21.13
C TYR A 172 -10.99 -6.35 -20.03
N ALA A 173 -10.55 -6.27 -18.79
CA ALA A 173 -11.42 -6.06 -17.64
C ALA A 173 -10.72 -5.21 -16.59
N GLY A 174 -11.51 -4.41 -15.86
CA GLY A 174 -11.03 -3.62 -14.72
C GLY A 174 -11.53 -4.20 -13.40
N THR A 175 -10.77 -3.99 -12.34
CA THR A 175 -11.17 -4.38 -10.98
C THR A 175 -10.64 -3.38 -9.95
N LEU A 176 -11.17 -3.44 -8.75
CA LEU A 176 -10.69 -2.69 -7.60
C LEU A 176 -10.77 -3.53 -6.32
N LEU A 177 -9.91 -3.21 -5.37
CA LEU A 177 -9.94 -3.74 -4.01
C LEU A 177 -9.75 -2.59 -3.03
N THR A 178 -10.65 -2.46 -2.06
CA THR A 178 -10.51 -1.49 -0.96
C THR A 178 -10.12 -2.22 0.31
N LEU A 179 -9.07 -1.73 0.96
CA LEU A 179 -8.67 -2.14 2.30
C LEU A 179 -9.03 -1.01 3.28
N ASP A 180 -9.73 -1.34 4.33
CA ASP A 180 -9.91 -0.45 5.46
C ASP A 180 -8.62 -0.42 6.29
N GLU A 181 -8.35 0.72 6.92
CA GLU A 181 -7.32 0.79 7.94
C GLU A 181 -7.71 -0.11 9.11
N ALA A 182 -6.81 -0.99 9.53
CA ALA A 182 -7.03 -1.78 10.73
C ALA A 182 -7.18 -0.81 11.90
N VAL A 183 -8.31 -0.88 12.56
CA VAL A 183 -8.49 -0.20 13.86
C VAL A 183 -7.48 -0.86 14.80
N THR A 184 -6.33 -0.20 14.96
CA THR A 184 -5.31 -0.62 15.93
C THR A 184 -5.68 -0.12 17.33
N ASP A 185 -6.95 0.24 17.54
CA ASP A 185 -7.47 0.30 18.88
C ASP A 185 -7.32 -1.09 19.48
N ILE A 186 -6.31 -1.24 20.30
CA ILE A 186 -6.39 -2.19 21.37
C ILE A 186 -7.53 -1.66 22.25
N GLU A 187 -8.77 -1.94 21.84
CA GLU A 187 -9.83 -1.98 22.81
C GLU A 187 -9.41 -3.06 23.79
N CYS A 188 -8.73 -2.63 24.85
CA CYS A 188 -8.70 -3.42 26.05
C CYS A 188 -10.15 -3.47 26.52
N PRO A 189 -10.88 -4.62 26.40
CA PRO A 189 -12.26 -4.71 26.81
C PRO A 189 -12.48 -4.34 28.29
N ASP A 190 -11.40 -4.33 29.07
CA ASP A 190 -11.33 -3.93 30.46
C ASP A 190 -10.77 -2.50 30.68
N CYS A 191 -10.43 -1.76 29.62
CA CYS A 191 -9.91 -0.39 29.73
C CYS A 191 -11.00 0.70 29.66
N LEU A 192 -12.28 0.33 29.78
CA LEU A 192 -13.42 1.27 29.87
C LEU A 192 -13.51 2.01 31.22
N ASP A 193 -12.62 1.74 32.15
CA ASP A 193 -12.41 2.67 33.26
C ASP A 193 -11.48 3.79 32.79
N SER A 194 -12.03 4.99 32.74
CA SER A 194 -11.35 6.26 32.52
C SER A 194 -10.31 6.54 33.62
N ASP A 195 -9.30 5.68 33.72
CA ASP A 195 -8.15 5.99 34.56
C ASP A 195 -7.29 7.00 33.79
N GLU A 196 -7.60 8.29 34.01
CA GLU A 196 -6.82 9.45 33.53
C GLU A 196 -5.36 9.46 34.05
N SER A 197 -4.88 8.33 34.58
CA SER A 197 -3.56 8.23 35.23
C SER A 197 -2.40 8.20 34.27
N LEU A 198 -2.62 7.71 33.04
CA LEU A 198 -1.59 7.59 32.01
C LEU A 198 -2.16 7.87 30.61
N ASN A 199 -1.64 8.89 29.95
CA ASN A 199 -1.88 9.17 28.54
C ASN A 199 -0.54 9.19 27.80
N ALA A 200 -0.47 8.54 26.63
CA ALA A 200 0.75 8.50 25.83
C ALA A 200 0.41 8.46 24.34
N TRP A 201 1.09 9.29 23.54
CA TRP A 201 0.94 9.36 22.09
C TRP A 201 2.26 9.74 21.42
N ALA A 202 2.46 9.39 20.19
CA ALA A 202 3.63 9.78 19.41
C ALA A 202 3.31 10.93 18.45
N SER A 203 4.29 11.81 18.25
CA SER A 203 4.39 12.74 17.13
C SER A 203 5.63 12.41 16.29
N ASP A 204 5.88 13.14 15.20
CA ASP A 204 7.01 12.84 14.29
C ASP A 204 8.38 12.77 14.98
N GLU A 205 8.60 13.53 16.03
CA GLU A 205 9.90 13.63 16.70
C GLU A 205 9.90 13.14 18.14
N PHE A 206 8.72 13.06 18.79
CA PHE A 206 8.62 12.84 20.23
C PHE A 206 7.56 11.81 20.61
N LEU A 207 7.86 10.99 21.61
CA LEU A 207 6.87 10.31 22.43
C LEU A 207 6.43 11.23 23.56
N HIS A 208 5.15 11.56 23.61
CA HIS A 208 4.53 12.36 24.67
C HIS A 208 3.95 11.42 25.72
N ILE A 209 4.18 11.72 26.97
CA ILE A 209 3.66 10.97 28.13
C ILE A 209 3.11 11.95 29.15
N GLU A 210 1.85 11.75 29.53
CA GLU A 210 1.22 12.41 30.66
C GLU A 210 0.84 11.33 31.69
N ASN A 211 1.46 11.36 32.87
CA ASN A 211 1.27 10.34 33.87
C ASN A 211 1.16 10.97 35.29
N ARG A 212 0.30 10.40 36.13
CA ARG A 212 0.13 10.85 37.53
C ARG A 212 1.15 10.22 38.48
N GLU A 213 1.69 9.07 38.11
CA GLU A 213 2.68 8.32 38.89
C GLU A 213 3.87 7.95 37.99
N ALA A 214 5.04 7.69 38.60
CA ALA A 214 6.20 7.27 37.83
C ALA A 214 5.91 5.96 37.06
N VAL A 215 6.33 5.90 35.80
CA VAL A 215 6.17 4.72 34.93
C VAL A 215 7.51 4.26 34.40
N THR A 216 7.61 2.97 34.07
CA THR A 216 8.72 2.40 33.33
C THR A 216 8.31 2.26 31.87
N LEU A 217 9.18 2.75 30.98
CA LEU A 217 9.02 2.68 29.54
C LEU A 217 10.07 1.71 29.00
N ASP A 218 9.62 0.59 28.43
CA ASP A 218 10.45 -0.40 27.76
C ASP A 218 10.23 -0.31 26.26
N VAL A 219 11.31 -0.13 25.50
CA VAL A 219 11.29 -0.01 24.03
C VAL A 219 11.90 -1.24 23.41
N TYR A 220 11.18 -1.80 22.44
CA TYR A 220 11.59 -2.98 21.68
C TYR A 220 11.56 -2.67 20.17
N ALA A 221 12.50 -3.21 19.41
CA ALA A 221 12.40 -3.27 17.97
C ALA A 221 11.33 -4.29 17.53
N LEU A 222 10.89 -4.25 16.28
CA LEU A 222 9.87 -5.17 15.76
C LEU A 222 10.24 -6.65 15.87
N ASP A 223 11.54 -6.97 15.81
CA ASP A 223 12.06 -8.32 15.99
C ASP A 223 12.03 -8.82 17.46
N GLY A 224 11.45 -8.02 18.37
CA GLY A 224 11.37 -8.30 19.79
C GLY A 224 12.66 -8.00 20.55
N ARG A 225 13.70 -7.49 19.90
CA ARG A 225 14.96 -7.14 20.55
C ARG A 225 14.76 -5.91 21.44
N TRP A 226 15.17 -6.03 22.71
CA TRP A 226 15.16 -4.91 23.65
C TRP A 226 16.09 -3.79 23.16
N VAL A 227 15.61 -2.56 23.19
CA VAL A 227 16.34 -1.36 22.75
C VAL A 227 16.79 -0.54 23.97
N ARG A 228 15.87 -0.20 24.85
CA ARG A 228 16.16 0.57 26.08
C ARG A 228 15.02 0.46 27.09
N SER A 229 15.33 0.82 28.33
CA SER A 229 14.36 1.06 29.37
C SER A 229 14.64 2.41 30.02
N GLU A 230 13.59 3.13 30.40
CA GLU A 230 13.68 4.44 31.03
C GLU A 230 12.57 4.60 32.05
N GLN A 231 12.90 5.21 33.19
CA GLN A 231 11.90 5.62 34.18
C GLN A 231 11.46 7.05 33.90
N VAL A 232 10.14 7.23 33.72
CA VAL A 232 9.52 8.53 33.49
C VAL A 232 8.80 8.95 34.76
N PRO A 233 9.26 10.03 35.42
CA PRO A 233 8.62 10.56 36.65
C PRO A 233 7.16 10.96 36.36
N ALA A 234 6.38 11.19 37.41
CA ALA A 234 5.04 11.77 37.28
C ALA A 234 5.09 13.15 36.62
N GLY A 235 4.16 13.43 35.70
CA GLY A 235 4.07 14.70 34.99
C GLY A 235 3.85 14.56 33.48
N LYS A 236 4.18 15.65 32.75
CA LYS A 236 4.15 15.71 31.31
C LYS A 236 5.57 15.66 30.76
N HIS A 237 5.84 14.70 29.89
CA HIS A 237 7.16 14.45 29.33
C HIS A 237 7.11 14.35 27.82
N GLN A 238 8.21 14.77 27.18
CA GLN A 238 8.47 14.58 25.75
C GLN A 238 9.82 13.88 25.59
N LEU A 239 9.82 12.67 25.08
CA LEU A 239 11.00 11.85 24.89
C LEU A 239 11.35 11.84 23.41
N PRO A 240 12.55 12.32 23.00
CA PRO A 240 12.91 12.36 21.58
C PRO A 240 13.09 10.96 21.02
N LEU A 241 12.41 10.65 19.91
CA LEU A 241 12.50 9.37 19.23
C LEU A 241 13.89 9.12 18.64
N SER A 242 14.61 10.18 18.29
CA SER A 242 16.01 10.12 17.83
C SER A 242 16.98 9.50 18.86
N ALA A 243 16.62 9.52 20.14
CA ALA A 243 17.42 8.91 21.20
C ALA A 243 17.35 7.38 21.25
N TRP A 244 16.50 6.74 20.42
CA TRP A 244 16.34 5.29 20.41
C TRP A 244 17.34 4.56 19.50
N GLY A 245 18.19 5.31 18.80
CA GLY A 245 19.41 4.77 18.14
C GLY A 245 19.21 3.96 16.88
N SER A 246 17.95 3.68 16.48
CA SER A 246 17.64 3.02 15.23
C SER A 246 16.37 3.63 14.61
N ARG A 247 16.39 3.82 13.30
CA ARG A 247 15.18 4.23 12.57
C ARG A 247 14.27 3.03 12.40
N GLY A 248 12.97 3.26 12.42
CA GLY A 248 11.98 2.24 12.17
C GLY A 248 10.90 2.15 13.24
N LEU A 249 10.02 1.18 13.07
CA LEU A 249 8.91 0.94 14.00
C LEU A 249 9.42 0.28 15.29
N HIS A 250 8.98 0.81 16.42
CA HIS A 250 9.29 0.30 17.76
C HIS A 250 8.01 -0.03 18.50
N ILE A 251 8.08 -1.03 19.37
CA ILE A 251 7.04 -1.37 20.33
C ILE A 251 7.44 -0.76 21.66
N VAL A 252 6.59 0.09 22.21
CA VAL A 252 6.78 0.74 23.49
C VAL A 252 5.81 0.17 24.49
N HIS A 253 6.33 -0.45 25.54
CA HIS A 253 5.55 -0.94 26.65
C HIS A 253 5.71 -0.01 27.85
N ILE A 254 4.60 0.52 28.37
CA ILE A 254 4.59 1.43 29.52
C ILE A 254 3.91 0.73 30.70
N SER A 255 4.64 0.55 31.80
CA SER A 255 4.15 -0.09 33.02
C SER A 255 4.33 0.81 34.22
N GLY A 256 3.42 0.72 35.20
CA GLY A 256 3.57 1.40 36.49
C GLY A 256 4.74 0.82 37.27
N THR A 257 5.44 1.68 38.02
CA THR A 257 6.46 1.21 38.98
C THR A 257 5.78 0.48 40.14
N ALA A 258 6.28 -0.71 40.48
CA ALA A 258 5.69 -1.62 41.47
C ALA A 258 5.58 -1.08 42.91
N ASN A 259 5.84 0.20 43.16
CA ASN A 259 5.86 0.83 44.49
C ASN A 259 4.79 1.92 44.75
N ALA A 260 3.72 1.95 43.94
CA ALA A 260 2.65 2.93 44.17
C ALA A 260 1.77 2.52 45.36
N THR A 261 2.02 3.09 46.51
CA THR A 261 1.31 2.84 47.78
C THR A 261 0.32 3.95 48.14
N SER A 262 -0.59 4.36 47.27
CA SER A 262 -1.61 5.32 47.73
C SER A 262 -3.06 4.94 47.46
N THR A 263 -3.33 4.04 46.52
CA THR A 263 -4.72 3.61 46.25
C THR A 263 -4.88 2.12 45.96
N GLY A 264 -3.81 1.33 45.98
CA GLY A 264 -3.88 -0.14 45.95
C GLY A 264 -4.16 -0.78 44.59
N GLN A 265 -4.30 -0.02 43.52
CA GLN A 265 -4.40 -0.59 42.13
C GLN A 265 -3.17 -0.22 41.32
N PRO A 266 -2.47 -1.24 40.75
CA PRO A 266 -1.36 -0.95 39.84
C PRO A 266 -1.90 -0.28 38.58
N THR A 267 -1.18 0.73 38.06
CA THR A 267 -1.46 1.31 36.73
C THR A 267 -1.41 0.19 35.68
N LYS A 268 -2.47 0.07 34.88
CA LYS A 268 -2.52 -0.94 33.81
C LYS A 268 -1.43 -0.64 32.78
N PRO A 269 -0.63 -1.64 32.36
CA PRO A 269 0.37 -1.43 31.35
C PRO A 269 -0.26 -1.05 29.99
N ARG A 270 0.40 -0.16 29.25
CA ARG A 270 0.01 0.22 27.89
C ARG A 270 1.10 -0.16 26.90
N THR A 271 0.71 -0.55 25.71
CA THR A 271 1.63 -0.83 24.61
C THR A 271 1.31 0.10 23.45
N LEU A 272 2.31 0.77 22.92
CA LEU A 272 2.23 1.67 21.77
C LEU A 272 3.15 1.17 20.68
N ARG A 273 2.80 1.44 19.42
CA ARG A 273 3.70 1.32 18.29
C ARG A 273 4.13 2.72 17.89
N VAL A 274 5.43 2.93 17.77
CA VAL A 274 6.01 4.25 17.54
C VAL A 274 7.06 4.17 16.44
N TRP A 275 6.94 5.03 15.45
CA TRP A 275 7.92 5.14 14.37
C TRP A 275 9.00 6.16 14.76
N ALA A 276 10.27 5.74 14.80
CA ALA A 276 11.42 6.61 15.01
C ALA A 276 12.11 6.92 13.67
N HIS A 277 12.25 8.21 13.37
CA HIS A 277 12.83 8.71 12.11
C HIS A 277 14.35 8.88 12.14
#